data_23d3bf70ff067ba27d9f842185cd9b1b
#
_entry.id   23d3bf70ff067ba27d9f842185cd9b1b
#
_cell.length_a   1.000
_cell.length_b   1.000
_cell.length_c   1.000
_cell.angle_alpha   90.00
_cell.angle_beta   90.00
_cell.angle_gamma   90.00
#
_symmetry.space_group_name_H-M   'P 1'
#
loop_
_entity.id
_entity.type
_entity.pdbx_description
1 polymer ?
#
loop_
_entity_poly.entity_id
_entity_poly.type
_entity_poly.pdbx_seq_one_letter_code
_entity_poly.pdbx_strand_id
1 'polypeptide(L)'
;MSSIQIKDLSFAYEAGGKLILKDINTEIGEGEFVCILGQSGCGKSTLLRLLAGLETATTGEILSDGVAIGEPSLNKGVVFQDYGLFPWMSAGENILLALKQRYPKRDKKELKEIAVNMIKAVGLDESIYKKLPKELSGGMKQRCAIAQAFSIDPPILLMDEPFGALDAVTRARLQDLVRELWTRDEKKKTVFFVMMKRPSRGKRLSATTTR
;
A
#
# COMPACT_ATOMS: atom_id res chain seq x y z
N MET A 1 -3.53 3.12 15.96
CA MET A 1 -4.31 3.92 14.99
C MET A 1 -3.42 5.07 14.61
N SER A 2 -3.48 5.57 13.38
CA SER A 2 -2.52 6.62 12.99
C SER A 2 -3.21 7.68 12.15
N SER A 3 -3.20 8.92 12.66
CA SER A 3 -3.57 10.12 11.92
C SER A 3 -2.39 10.58 11.05
N ILE A 4 -2.67 11.17 9.91
CA ILE A 4 -1.66 11.72 9.01
C ILE A 4 -1.94 13.21 8.78
N GLN A 5 -0.92 14.05 8.98
CA GLN A 5 -0.98 15.46 8.63
C GLN A 5 0.10 15.75 7.58
N ILE A 6 -0.27 16.40 6.50
CA ILE A 6 0.63 16.88 5.46
C ILE A 6 0.59 18.41 5.49
N LYS A 7 1.76 19.06 5.67
CA LYS A 7 1.87 20.51 5.82
C LYS A 7 2.86 21.07 4.82
N ASP A 8 2.40 21.96 3.95
CA ASP A 8 3.15 22.71 2.95
C ASP A 8 4.10 21.85 2.10
N LEU A 9 3.69 20.60 1.84
CA LEU A 9 4.48 19.57 1.22
C LEU A 9 4.73 19.91 -0.25
N SER A 10 6.00 20.06 -0.62
CA SER A 10 6.43 20.12 -2.00
C SER A 10 7.60 19.17 -2.24
N PHE A 11 7.67 18.62 -3.46
CA PHE A 11 8.68 17.62 -3.81
C PHE A 11 9.16 17.75 -5.25
N ALA A 12 10.47 17.67 -5.43
CA ALA A 12 11.16 17.49 -6.70
C ALA A 12 12.22 16.39 -6.55
N TYR A 13 12.46 15.58 -7.59
CA TYR A 13 13.50 14.53 -7.56
C TYR A 13 14.93 15.10 -7.60
N GLU A 14 15.09 16.29 -8.20
CA GLU A 14 16.38 16.97 -8.30
C GLU A 14 16.31 18.34 -7.61
N ALA A 15 17.40 18.74 -6.96
CA ALA A 15 17.50 20.05 -6.33
C ALA A 15 17.31 21.16 -7.38
N GLY A 16 16.34 22.05 -7.17
CA GLY A 16 15.98 23.11 -8.13
C GLY A 16 15.23 22.62 -9.38
N GLY A 17 14.89 21.33 -9.44
CA GLY A 17 14.15 20.74 -10.54
C GLY A 17 12.66 21.08 -10.53
N LYS A 18 11.92 20.54 -11.50
CA LYS A 18 10.48 20.71 -11.60
C LYS A 18 9.78 20.05 -10.41
N LEU A 19 8.95 20.81 -9.70
CA LEU A 19 8.10 20.29 -8.65
C LEU A 19 7.10 19.27 -9.22
N ILE A 20 7.12 18.08 -8.66
CA ILE A 20 6.14 17.01 -8.94
C ILE A 20 4.92 17.18 -8.04
N LEU A 21 5.14 17.55 -6.79
CA LEU A 21 4.11 17.93 -5.81
C LEU A 21 4.36 19.36 -5.39
N LYS A 22 3.29 20.12 -5.18
CA LYS A 22 3.38 21.54 -4.82
C LYS A 22 2.34 21.90 -3.78
N ASP A 23 2.76 22.45 -2.66
CA ASP A 23 1.96 23.06 -1.59
C ASP A 23 0.77 22.19 -1.15
N ILE A 24 1.02 20.88 -0.91
CA ILE A 24 -0.02 19.96 -0.47
C ILE A 24 -0.23 20.13 1.02
N ASN A 25 -1.47 20.42 1.38
CA ASN A 25 -1.94 20.53 2.75
C ASN A 25 -3.17 19.65 2.92
N THR A 26 -3.15 18.70 3.85
CA THR A 26 -4.31 17.87 4.18
C THR A 26 -4.12 17.18 5.53
N GLU A 27 -5.24 16.84 6.15
CA GLU A 27 -5.29 16.05 7.37
C GLU A 27 -6.19 14.84 7.13
N ILE A 28 -5.71 13.67 7.54
CA ILE A 28 -6.39 12.38 7.42
C ILE A 28 -6.52 11.79 8.81
N GLY A 29 -7.75 11.52 9.20
CA GLY A 29 -8.08 10.89 10.47
C GLY A 29 -7.69 9.42 10.55
N GLU A 30 -7.68 8.90 11.76
CA GLU A 30 -7.46 7.48 12.00
C GLU A 30 -8.54 6.62 11.32
N GLY A 31 -8.13 5.53 10.69
CA GLY A 31 -9.04 4.56 10.09
C GLY A 31 -9.76 5.05 8.84
N GLU A 32 -9.39 6.19 8.28
CA GLU A 32 -9.96 6.69 7.03
C GLU A 32 -9.46 5.91 5.82
N PHE A 33 -10.36 5.77 4.84
CA PHE A 33 -10.03 5.22 3.52
C PHE A 33 -9.92 6.37 2.52
N VAL A 34 -8.69 6.73 2.17
CA VAL A 34 -8.37 7.86 1.28
C VAL A 34 -8.14 7.36 -0.14
N CYS A 35 -8.90 7.85 -1.10
CA CYS A 35 -8.73 7.54 -2.50
C CYS A 35 -8.05 8.71 -3.22
N ILE A 36 -6.84 8.49 -3.75
CA ILE A 36 -6.06 9.45 -4.52
C ILE A 36 -6.32 9.21 -6.01
N LEU A 37 -7.03 10.13 -6.65
CA LEU A 37 -7.39 10.04 -8.05
C LEU A 37 -6.60 11.03 -8.89
N GLY A 38 -6.06 10.60 -10.03
CA GLY A 38 -5.36 11.50 -10.94
C GLY A 38 -4.89 10.82 -12.22
N GLN A 39 -4.47 11.63 -13.19
CA GLN A 39 -3.87 11.13 -14.42
C GLN A 39 -2.52 10.45 -14.16
N SER A 40 -2.04 9.64 -15.11
CA SER A 40 -0.68 9.10 -15.04
C SER A 40 0.34 10.24 -14.99
N GLY A 41 1.38 10.08 -14.16
CA GLY A 41 2.47 11.06 -14.04
C GLY A 41 2.16 12.32 -13.20
N CYS A 42 0.98 12.42 -12.54
CA CYS A 42 0.65 13.60 -11.73
C CYS A 42 1.18 13.56 -10.28
N GLY A 43 2.08 12.63 -9.95
CA GLY A 43 2.73 12.58 -8.63
C GLY A 43 2.07 11.67 -7.57
N LYS A 44 1.03 10.87 -7.91
CA LYS A 44 0.34 9.98 -6.95
C LYS A 44 1.28 8.98 -6.28
N SER A 45 2.05 8.24 -7.07
CA SER A 45 3.03 7.27 -6.57
C SER A 45 4.16 7.97 -5.78
N THR A 46 4.51 9.20 -6.18
CA THR A 46 5.48 10.02 -5.44
C THR A 46 4.95 10.37 -4.05
N LEU A 47 3.67 10.78 -3.94
CA LEU A 47 3.06 11.04 -2.64
C LEU A 47 3.03 9.77 -1.76
N LEU A 48 2.71 8.61 -2.33
CA LEU A 48 2.78 7.35 -1.58
C LEU A 48 4.20 7.01 -1.12
N ARG A 49 5.22 7.28 -1.93
CA ARG A 49 6.63 7.07 -1.54
C ARG A 49 7.05 7.97 -0.39
N LEU A 50 6.62 9.23 -0.40
CA LEU A 50 6.83 10.16 0.72
C LEU A 50 6.12 9.68 1.99
N LEU A 51 4.86 9.25 1.89
CA LEU A 51 4.10 8.65 2.99
C LEU A 51 4.76 7.38 3.53
N ALA A 52 5.37 6.58 2.66
CA ALA A 52 6.13 5.38 3.05
C ALA A 52 7.46 5.71 3.75
N GLY A 53 7.98 6.93 3.58
CA GLY A 53 9.30 7.34 4.04
C GLY A 53 10.43 6.85 3.12
N LEU A 54 10.09 6.54 1.85
CA LEU A 54 11.05 6.13 0.81
C LEU A 54 11.68 7.33 0.09
N GLU A 55 11.07 8.49 0.22
CA GLU A 55 11.54 9.77 -0.30
C GLU A 55 11.44 10.84 0.79
N THR A 56 12.24 11.88 0.70
CA THR A 56 12.22 13.01 1.63
C THR A 56 11.64 14.24 0.94
N ALA A 57 10.73 14.95 1.58
CA ALA A 57 10.14 16.17 1.05
C ALA A 57 11.21 17.23 0.75
N THR A 58 11.03 18.00 -0.34
CA THR A 58 11.89 19.16 -0.63
C THR A 58 11.57 20.31 0.34
N THR A 59 10.27 20.54 0.61
CA THR A 59 9.79 21.48 1.63
C THR A 59 8.56 20.92 2.31
N GLY A 60 8.22 21.43 3.48
CA GLY A 60 7.11 20.96 4.28
C GLY A 60 7.41 19.63 4.96
N GLU A 61 6.37 19.03 5.54
CA GLU A 61 6.52 17.80 6.33
C GLU A 61 5.27 16.91 6.24
N ILE A 62 5.48 15.62 6.51
CA ILE A 62 4.41 14.65 6.75
C ILE A 62 4.56 14.14 8.17
N LEU A 63 3.50 14.24 8.96
CA LEU A 63 3.45 13.76 10.33
C LEU A 63 2.53 12.55 10.43
N SER A 64 2.94 11.53 11.17
CA SER A 64 2.10 10.43 11.64
C SER A 64 1.99 10.51 13.16
N ASP A 65 0.78 10.73 13.67
CA ASP A 65 0.53 10.96 15.11
C ASP A 65 1.43 12.06 15.71
N GLY A 66 1.64 13.13 14.96
CA GLY A 66 2.49 14.26 15.35
C GLY A 66 4.00 14.02 15.22
N VAL A 67 4.43 12.85 14.76
CA VAL A 67 5.85 12.52 14.54
C VAL A 67 6.17 12.55 13.04
N ALA A 68 7.24 13.27 12.66
CA ALA A 68 7.64 13.38 11.27
C ALA A 68 8.01 12.00 10.66
N ILE A 69 7.51 11.74 9.46
CA ILE A 69 7.88 10.57 8.68
C ILE A 69 9.22 10.85 7.99
N GLY A 70 10.30 10.24 8.48
CA GLY A 70 11.64 10.39 7.90
C GLY A 70 12.13 9.13 7.19
N GLU A 71 11.72 7.92 7.65
CA GLU A 71 12.25 6.66 7.17
C GLU A 71 11.16 5.59 7.00
N PRO A 72 11.42 4.56 6.18
CA PRO A 72 10.54 3.39 6.08
C PRO A 72 10.38 2.69 7.43
N SER A 73 9.19 2.23 7.74
CA SER A 73 8.91 1.51 8.99
C SER A 73 7.87 0.43 8.79
N LEU A 74 7.87 -0.57 9.67
CA LEU A 74 6.88 -1.67 9.69
C LEU A 74 5.48 -1.23 10.14
N ASN A 75 5.30 0.04 10.49
CA ASN A 75 3.97 0.63 10.73
C ASN A 75 3.25 1.00 9.42
N LYS A 76 3.91 0.80 8.29
CA LYS A 76 3.38 1.07 6.95
C LYS A 76 3.49 -0.19 6.10
N GLY A 77 2.37 -0.73 5.66
CA GLY A 77 2.31 -1.78 4.65
C GLY A 77 2.18 -1.15 3.27
N VAL A 78 3.04 -1.53 2.33
CA VAL A 78 3.04 -0.97 0.98
C VAL A 78 2.74 -2.06 -0.04
N VAL A 79 1.79 -1.79 -0.94
CA VAL A 79 1.52 -2.60 -2.13
C VAL A 79 1.92 -1.78 -3.33
N PHE A 80 3.02 -2.16 -3.97
CA PHE A 80 3.55 -1.48 -5.16
C PHE A 80 2.83 -1.92 -6.44
N GLN A 81 2.89 -1.07 -7.47
CA GLN A 81 2.31 -1.35 -8.79
C GLN A 81 2.94 -2.58 -9.46
N ASP A 82 4.23 -2.82 -9.24
CA ASP A 82 5.02 -3.96 -9.74
C ASP A 82 5.01 -5.17 -8.79
N TYR A 83 4.08 -5.16 -7.81
CA TYR A 83 3.89 -6.15 -6.75
C TYR A 83 4.95 -6.15 -5.65
N GLY A 84 6.19 -5.71 -5.88
CA GLY A 84 7.27 -5.67 -4.90
C GLY A 84 7.69 -7.04 -4.35
N LEU A 85 7.43 -8.12 -5.10
CA LEU A 85 7.83 -9.47 -4.69
C LEU A 85 9.27 -9.76 -5.15
N PHE A 86 10.09 -10.30 -4.26
CA PHE A 86 11.43 -10.78 -4.58
C PHE A 86 11.34 -11.99 -5.52
N PRO A 87 11.85 -11.91 -6.75
CA PRO A 87 11.63 -12.95 -7.78
C PRO A 87 12.33 -14.27 -7.49
N TRP A 88 13.34 -14.28 -6.62
CA TRP A 88 14.09 -15.47 -6.20
C TRP A 88 13.53 -16.13 -4.93
N MET A 89 12.50 -15.56 -4.32
CA MET A 89 11.81 -16.09 -3.15
C MET A 89 10.42 -16.58 -3.54
N SER A 90 9.97 -17.70 -2.95
CA SER A 90 8.58 -18.14 -3.12
C SER A 90 7.58 -17.15 -2.54
N ALA A 91 6.30 -17.27 -2.90
CA ALA A 91 5.24 -16.42 -2.36
C ALA A 91 5.20 -16.46 -0.82
N GLY A 92 5.32 -17.65 -0.24
CA GLY A 92 5.39 -17.81 1.20
C GLY A 92 6.62 -17.19 1.84
N GLU A 93 7.79 -17.29 1.20
CA GLU A 93 9.03 -16.68 1.68
C GLU A 93 8.99 -15.16 1.64
N ASN A 94 8.36 -14.57 0.61
CA ASN A 94 8.11 -13.12 0.54
C ASN A 94 7.29 -12.65 1.74
N ILE A 95 6.20 -13.34 2.08
CA ILE A 95 5.37 -13.01 3.24
C ILE A 95 6.14 -13.24 4.54
N LEU A 96 6.87 -14.37 4.64
CA LEU A 96 7.68 -14.69 5.82
C LEU A 96 8.77 -13.66 6.10
N LEU A 97 9.35 -13.05 5.06
CA LEU A 97 10.37 -12.03 5.22
C LEU A 97 9.80 -10.83 6.01
N ALA A 98 8.63 -10.34 5.60
CA ALA A 98 7.95 -9.24 6.28
C ALA A 98 7.56 -9.63 7.73
N LEU A 99 7.01 -10.82 7.91
CA LEU A 99 6.63 -11.34 9.23
C LEU A 99 7.82 -11.46 10.19
N LYS A 100 8.97 -11.94 9.72
CA LYS A 100 10.19 -12.05 10.54
C LYS A 100 10.70 -10.69 11.01
N GLN A 101 10.61 -9.68 10.17
CA GLN A 101 10.97 -8.31 10.54
C GLN A 101 10.01 -7.75 11.60
N ARG A 102 8.71 -7.99 11.45
CA ARG A 102 7.68 -7.51 12.39
C ARG A 102 7.70 -8.24 13.70
N TYR A 103 7.93 -9.56 13.67
CA TYR A 103 7.83 -10.46 14.83
C TYR A 103 9.12 -11.29 15.01
N PRO A 104 10.27 -10.65 15.27
CA PRO A 104 11.58 -11.33 15.27
C PRO A 104 11.72 -12.42 16.35
N LYS A 105 10.88 -12.38 17.40
CA LYS A 105 10.90 -13.34 18.52
C LYS A 105 9.92 -14.50 18.33
N ARG A 106 9.05 -14.46 17.30
CA ARG A 106 8.09 -15.56 17.06
C ARG A 106 8.74 -16.76 16.40
N ASP A 107 8.25 -17.95 16.75
CA ASP A 107 8.72 -19.20 16.15
C ASP A 107 8.45 -19.23 14.64
N LYS A 108 9.36 -19.88 13.91
CA LYS A 108 9.26 -20.02 12.44
C LYS A 108 8.00 -20.76 12.00
N LYS A 109 7.52 -21.72 12.82
CA LYS A 109 6.30 -22.48 12.54
C LYS A 109 5.07 -21.58 12.65
N GLU A 110 4.97 -20.77 13.69
CA GLU A 110 3.87 -19.79 13.86
C GLU A 110 3.84 -18.78 12.70
N LEU A 111 5.01 -18.23 12.34
CA LEU A 111 5.09 -17.28 11.23
C LEU A 111 4.67 -17.92 9.89
N LYS A 112 5.01 -19.20 9.69
CA LYS A 112 4.56 -19.94 8.50
C LYS A 112 3.04 -20.14 8.50
N GLU A 113 2.45 -20.45 9.63
CA GLU A 113 0.99 -20.59 9.77
C GLU A 113 0.28 -19.27 9.47
N ILE A 114 0.81 -18.14 9.96
CA ILE A 114 0.29 -16.81 9.63
C ILE A 114 0.38 -16.55 8.12
N ALA A 115 1.51 -16.86 7.50
CA ALA A 115 1.70 -16.68 6.05
C ALA A 115 0.71 -17.52 5.23
N VAL A 116 0.52 -18.80 5.59
CA VAL A 116 -0.43 -19.70 4.93
C VAL A 116 -1.87 -19.21 5.12
N ASN A 117 -2.25 -18.79 6.33
CA ASN A 117 -3.57 -18.26 6.60
C ASN A 117 -3.83 -16.98 5.81
N MET A 118 -2.83 -16.12 5.65
CA MET A 118 -2.96 -14.91 4.85
C MET A 118 -3.10 -15.23 3.35
N ILE A 119 -2.36 -16.22 2.82
CA ILE A 119 -2.54 -16.72 1.44
C ILE A 119 -3.98 -17.18 1.22
N LYS A 120 -4.54 -17.95 2.16
CA LYS A 120 -5.94 -18.38 2.10
C LYS A 120 -6.92 -17.21 2.20
N ALA A 121 -6.65 -16.25 3.09
CA ALA A 121 -7.49 -15.07 3.29
C ALA A 121 -7.60 -14.22 2.01
N VAL A 122 -6.53 -14.16 1.19
CA VAL A 122 -6.58 -13.49 -0.11
C VAL A 122 -7.15 -14.37 -1.24
N GLY A 123 -7.78 -15.49 -0.91
CA GLY A 123 -8.44 -16.39 -1.85
C GLY A 123 -7.48 -17.16 -2.76
N LEU A 124 -6.27 -17.46 -2.28
CA LEU A 124 -5.31 -18.33 -2.94
C LEU A 124 -5.22 -19.69 -2.26
N ASP A 125 -4.90 -20.72 -3.07
CA ASP A 125 -4.64 -22.06 -2.55
C ASP A 125 -3.30 -22.13 -1.80
N GLU A 126 -3.23 -22.97 -0.78
CA GLU A 126 -2.02 -23.14 0.04
C GLU A 126 -0.79 -23.56 -0.76
N SER A 127 -0.96 -24.29 -1.87
CA SER A 127 0.12 -24.71 -2.75
C SER A 127 0.92 -23.54 -3.32
N ILE A 128 0.32 -22.34 -3.39
CA ILE A 128 0.97 -21.10 -3.82
C ILE A 128 2.13 -20.73 -2.92
N TYR A 129 2.11 -21.15 -1.65
CA TYR A 129 3.18 -20.87 -0.69
C TYR A 129 4.58 -21.21 -1.23
N LYS A 130 4.70 -22.30 -1.99
CA LYS A 130 5.99 -22.79 -2.54
C LYS A 130 6.33 -22.26 -3.93
N LYS A 131 5.41 -21.56 -4.60
CA LYS A 131 5.60 -21.08 -5.97
C LYS A 131 6.42 -19.81 -6.02
N LEU A 132 7.29 -19.71 -7.00
CA LEU A 132 8.03 -18.48 -7.30
C LEU A 132 7.14 -17.47 -8.03
N PRO A 133 7.41 -16.15 -7.95
CA PRO A 133 6.64 -15.15 -8.67
C PRO A 133 6.49 -15.39 -10.17
N LYS A 134 7.49 -15.96 -10.84
CA LYS A 134 7.43 -16.31 -12.27
C LYS A 134 6.37 -17.37 -12.62
N GLU A 135 5.95 -18.17 -11.64
CA GLU A 135 4.95 -19.23 -11.78
C GLU A 135 3.51 -18.71 -11.47
N LEU A 136 3.39 -17.45 -11.09
CA LEU A 136 2.13 -16.83 -10.69
C LEU A 136 1.58 -15.93 -11.80
N SER A 137 0.25 -15.94 -11.99
CA SER A 137 -0.41 -14.95 -12.82
C SER A 137 -0.33 -13.55 -12.18
N GLY A 138 -0.56 -12.48 -12.96
CA GLY A 138 -0.57 -11.11 -12.43
C GLY A 138 -1.52 -10.92 -11.25
N GLY A 139 -2.73 -11.48 -11.34
CA GLY A 139 -3.71 -11.43 -10.24
C GLY A 139 -3.27 -12.23 -9.01
N MET A 140 -2.54 -13.34 -9.18
CA MET A 140 -1.98 -14.11 -8.05
C MET A 140 -0.82 -13.34 -7.39
N LYS A 141 0.07 -12.71 -8.17
CA LYS A 141 1.14 -11.84 -7.64
C LYS A 141 0.55 -10.69 -6.82
N GLN A 142 -0.50 -10.06 -7.34
CA GLN A 142 -1.19 -8.98 -6.64
C GLN A 142 -1.77 -9.43 -5.31
N ARG A 143 -2.43 -10.60 -5.27
CA ARG A 143 -2.95 -11.16 -4.02
C ARG A 143 -1.82 -11.49 -3.03
N CYS A 144 -0.68 -12.01 -3.52
CA CYS A 144 0.49 -12.25 -2.67
C CYS A 144 1.05 -10.95 -2.08
N ALA A 145 1.14 -9.86 -2.88
CA ALA A 145 1.57 -8.55 -2.40
C ALA A 145 0.61 -7.98 -1.35
N ILE A 146 -0.70 -8.12 -1.56
CA ILE A 146 -1.72 -7.75 -0.55
C ILE A 146 -1.54 -8.59 0.71
N ALA A 147 -1.38 -9.92 0.59
CA ALA A 147 -1.15 -10.82 1.70
C ALA A 147 0.10 -10.42 2.50
N GLN A 148 1.19 -10.06 1.84
CA GLN A 148 2.42 -9.58 2.47
C GLN A 148 2.17 -8.29 3.26
N ALA A 149 1.54 -7.29 2.65
CA ALA A 149 1.28 -6.00 3.29
C ALA A 149 0.35 -6.11 4.49
N PHE A 150 -0.69 -6.96 4.42
CA PHE A 150 -1.62 -7.17 5.53
C PHE A 150 -1.07 -8.08 6.64
N SER A 151 -0.13 -9.00 6.33
CA SER A 151 0.38 -9.98 7.29
C SER A 151 1.10 -9.36 8.50
N ILE A 152 1.73 -8.21 8.31
CA ILE A 152 2.45 -7.49 9.38
C ILE A 152 1.54 -6.61 10.24
N ASP A 153 0.24 -6.60 9.95
CA ASP A 153 -0.77 -5.82 10.67
C ASP A 153 -0.38 -4.34 10.88
N PRO A 154 -0.09 -3.60 9.80
CA PRO A 154 0.35 -2.22 9.92
C PRO A 154 -0.87 -1.30 10.16
N PRO A 155 -0.75 -0.22 10.96
CA PRO A 155 -1.81 0.77 11.13
C PRO A 155 -2.08 1.60 9.86
N ILE A 156 -1.12 1.69 8.94
CA ILE A 156 -1.25 2.42 7.68
C ILE A 156 -0.99 1.48 6.50
N LEU A 157 -1.88 1.52 5.50
CA LEU A 157 -1.75 0.78 4.24
C LEU A 157 -1.66 1.76 3.06
N LEU A 158 -0.63 1.59 2.25
CA LEU A 158 -0.35 2.40 1.07
C LEU A 158 -0.45 1.50 -0.16
N MET A 159 -1.39 1.76 -1.07
CA MET A 159 -1.65 0.92 -2.24
C MET A 159 -1.52 1.72 -3.52
N ASP A 160 -0.47 1.44 -4.31
CA ASP A 160 -0.20 2.11 -5.57
C ASP A 160 -0.79 1.31 -6.74
N GLU A 161 -1.92 1.77 -7.26
CA GLU A 161 -2.66 1.19 -8.38
C GLU A 161 -2.85 -0.34 -8.28
N PRO A 162 -3.26 -0.88 -7.10
CA PRO A 162 -3.22 -2.32 -6.83
C PRO A 162 -4.12 -3.15 -7.76
N PHE A 163 -4.94 -2.52 -8.60
CA PHE A 163 -5.85 -3.21 -9.52
C PHE A 163 -5.69 -2.78 -10.98
N GLY A 164 -4.61 -2.05 -11.32
CA GLY A 164 -4.42 -1.42 -12.62
C GLY A 164 -4.39 -2.39 -13.80
N ALA A 165 -3.70 -3.50 -13.66
CA ALA A 165 -3.46 -4.50 -14.71
C ALA A 165 -4.48 -5.66 -14.74
N LEU A 166 -5.57 -5.58 -13.95
CA LEU A 166 -6.52 -6.67 -13.78
C LEU A 166 -7.78 -6.49 -14.65
N ASP A 167 -8.35 -7.61 -15.11
CA ASP A 167 -9.67 -7.63 -15.72
C ASP A 167 -10.76 -7.18 -14.72
N ALA A 168 -11.95 -6.82 -15.23
CA ALA A 168 -13.01 -6.25 -14.42
C ALA A 168 -13.51 -7.17 -13.30
N VAL A 169 -13.59 -8.49 -13.56
CA VAL A 169 -14.10 -9.47 -12.59
C VAL A 169 -13.10 -9.67 -11.46
N THR A 170 -11.83 -9.88 -11.82
CA THR A 170 -10.74 -10.04 -10.84
C THR A 170 -10.58 -8.78 -10.00
N ARG A 171 -10.69 -7.60 -10.63
CA ARG A 171 -10.65 -6.30 -9.93
C ARG A 171 -11.75 -6.18 -8.89
N ALA A 172 -13.01 -6.45 -9.25
CA ALA A 172 -14.14 -6.38 -8.33
C ALA A 172 -13.93 -7.30 -7.12
N ARG A 173 -13.52 -8.55 -7.36
CA ARG A 173 -13.23 -9.51 -6.28
C ARG A 173 -12.12 -9.04 -5.34
N LEU A 174 -11.06 -8.42 -5.87
CA LEU A 174 -9.97 -7.90 -5.04
C LEU A 174 -10.35 -6.63 -4.27
N GLN A 175 -11.22 -5.79 -4.84
CA GLN A 175 -11.78 -4.64 -4.12
C GLN A 175 -12.61 -5.10 -2.92
N ASP A 176 -13.48 -6.10 -3.12
CA ASP A 176 -14.27 -6.69 -2.04
C ASP A 176 -13.37 -7.31 -0.97
N LEU A 177 -12.32 -8.04 -1.38
CA LEU A 177 -11.35 -8.64 -0.48
C LEU A 177 -10.63 -7.57 0.37
N VAL A 178 -10.11 -6.51 -0.25
CA VAL A 178 -9.42 -5.42 0.49
C VAL A 178 -10.40 -4.75 1.46
N ARG A 179 -11.65 -4.54 1.05
CA ARG A 179 -12.68 -3.98 1.92
C ARG A 179 -12.98 -4.92 3.10
N GLU A 180 -13.10 -6.22 2.85
CA GLU A 180 -13.31 -7.23 3.89
C GLU A 180 -12.15 -7.25 4.89
N LEU A 181 -10.90 -7.30 4.41
CA LEU A 181 -9.71 -7.25 5.26
C LEU A 181 -9.61 -5.95 6.06
N TRP A 182 -10.02 -4.82 5.48
CA TRP A 182 -10.03 -3.53 6.16
C TRP A 182 -11.12 -3.43 7.24
N THR A 183 -12.30 -4.04 7.00
CA THR A 183 -13.43 -3.98 7.93
C THR A 183 -13.39 -5.06 9.01
N ARG A 184 -12.51 -6.07 8.85
CA ARG A 184 -12.42 -7.23 9.74
C ARG A 184 -11.96 -6.88 11.15
N ASP A 185 -11.09 -5.88 11.27
CA ASP A 185 -10.56 -5.43 12.54
C ASP A 185 -11.41 -4.30 13.13
N GLU A 186 -11.69 -4.38 14.44
CA GLU A 186 -12.37 -3.29 15.17
C GLU A 186 -11.58 -1.97 15.05
N LYS A 187 -10.25 -2.06 14.99
CA LYS A 187 -9.34 -0.94 14.75
C LYS A 187 -9.06 -0.82 13.25
N LYS A 188 -9.85 -0.01 12.56
CA LYS A 188 -9.66 0.21 11.12
C LYS A 188 -8.30 0.81 10.82
N LYS A 189 -7.60 0.23 9.85
CA LYS A 189 -6.35 0.78 9.32
C LYS A 189 -6.61 2.03 8.49
N THR A 190 -5.72 3.01 8.56
CA THR A 190 -5.74 4.16 7.63
C THR A 190 -5.21 3.69 6.27
N VAL A 191 -6.01 3.84 5.21
CA VAL A 191 -5.70 3.31 3.88
C VAL A 191 -5.56 4.44 2.88
N PHE A 192 -4.43 4.50 2.18
CA PHE A 192 -4.23 5.33 1.01
C PHE A 192 -4.27 4.46 -0.24
N PHE A 193 -5.19 4.77 -1.11
CA PHE A 193 -5.46 4.00 -2.31
C PHE A 193 -5.30 4.86 -3.55
N VAL A 194 -4.30 4.59 -4.37
CA VAL A 194 -4.08 5.29 -5.62
C VAL A 194 -4.82 4.61 -6.76
N MET A 195 -5.56 5.39 -7.52
CA MET A 195 -6.25 4.93 -8.74
C MET A 195 -5.94 5.85 -9.92
N MET A 196 -5.83 5.25 -11.10
CA MET A 196 -5.86 6.01 -12.34
C MET A 196 -7.27 6.51 -12.62
N LYS A 197 -7.43 7.81 -12.81
CA LYS A 197 -8.64 8.36 -13.40
C LYS A 197 -8.59 8.08 -14.89
N ARG A 198 -9.47 7.21 -15.41
CA ARG A 198 -9.67 7.11 -16.86
C ARG A 198 -10.05 8.50 -17.39
N PRO A 199 -9.50 8.97 -18.51
CA PRO A 199 -9.84 10.26 -19.04
C PRO A 199 -11.34 10.27 -19.42
N SER A 200 -12.18 10.81 -18.55
CA SER A 200 -13.47 11.31 -18.94
C SER A 200 -13.21 12.66 -19.58
N ARG A 201 -13.72 12.89 -20.78
CA ARG A 201 -13.63 14.17 -21.46
C ARG A 201 -14.04 15.30 -20.49
N GLY A 202 -13.04 16.04 -19.99
CA GLY A 202 -13.16 17.32 -19.29
C GLY A 202 -13.78 17.28 -17.89
N LYS A 203 -12.94 17.16 -16.83
CA LYS A 203 -13.13 17.91 -15.57
C LYS A 203 -11.92 17.70 -14.64
N ARG A 204 -11.59 18.74 -13.84
CA ARG A 204 -10.46 18.83 -12.92
C ARG A 204 -10.63 17.96 -11.66
N LEU A 205 -9.51 17.67 -11.01
CA LEU A 205 -9.36 16.92 -9.77
C LEU A 205 -10.27 17.40 -8.63
N SER A 206 -10.89 16.47 -7.95
CA SER A 206 -11.42 16.66 -6.60
C SER A 206 -11.04 15.47 -5.73
N ALA A 207 -10.49 15.74 -4.55
CA ALA A 207 -10.35 14.73 -3.50
C ALA A 207 -11.73 14.52 -2.86
N THR A 208 -12.18 13.28 -2.78
CA THR A 208 -13.43 12.94 -2.09
C THR A 208 -13.08 12.06 -0.91
N THR A 209 -13.31 12.57 0.29
CA THR A 209 -13.23 11.82 1.54
C THR A 209 -14.60 11.19 1.79
N THR A 210 -14.68 9.89 1.94
CA THR A 210 -15.90 9.20 2.38
C THR A 210 -15.71 8.78 3.83
N ARG A 211 -16.56 9.34 4.69
CA ARG A 211 -16.66 8.99 6.12
C ARG A 211 -17.35 7.66 6.34
#